data_61194eec0a582aa149b09aa9324ee096
#
_entry.id   61194eec0a582aa149b09aa9324ee096
#
_cell.length_a   1.000
_cell.length_b   1.000
_cell.length_c   1.000
_cell.angle_alpha   90.00
_cell.angle_beta   90.00
_cell.angle_gamma   90.00
#
_symmetry.space_group_name_H-M   'P 1'
#
loop_
_entity.id
_entity.type
_entity.pdbx_description
1 polymer ?
#
loop_
_entity_poly.entity_id
_entity_poly.type
_entity_poly.pdbx_seq_one_letter_code
_entity_poly.pdbx_strand_id
1 'polypeptide(L)'
;AKCIDLSKEKEPQIWDAIKFGSILENINFIENTSTVDFSDKSKTENTRVSYPINYIDNIAEGSKGTNPKNIFFLTADAFGVLPPISKLNKGQAMFHFISGYTAKVAGTEAGITEPVTAFSACFGAPFLPLHPTKYAEMLGEKMTENNVNVWLINTGWTGGAYGVGNRMSLKHTRAMITAALNGELETIEYKTHEVFGLDMPSTCPNVPSEILSPKNTWDDKSAYDKKAFHLAEQ
;
A
#
# COMPACT_ATOMS: atom_id res chain seq x y z
N ALA A 1 -9.58 -9.44 -6.75
CA ALA A 1 -9.89 -8.58 -5.60
C ALA A 1 -10.18 -9.43 -4.36
N LYS A 2 -10.04 -8.85 -3.15
CA LYS A 2 -10.52 -9.43 -1.89
C LYS A 2 -12.02 -9.17 -1.78
N CYS A 3 -12.79 -10.13 -1.28
CA CYS A 3 -14.24 -10.00 -1.21
C CYS A 3 -14.87 -10.35 0.15
N ILE A 4 -14.06 -10.46 1.22
CA ILE A 4 -14.58 -10.58 2.58
C ILE A 4 -15.31 -9.30 2.98
N ASP A 5 -16.49 -9.43 3.60
CA ASP A 5 -17.37 -8.34 4.00
C ASP A 5 -17.71 -7.37 2.84
N LEU A 6 -17.68 -7.87 1.59
CA LEU A 6 -17.99 -7.10 0.40
C LEU A 6 -19.47 -6.67 0.40
N SER A 7 -19.70 -5.41 0.12
CA SER A 7 -21.03 -4.88 -0.13
C SER A 7 -21.04 -3.89 -1.30
N LYS A 8 -22.20 -3.73 -1.92
CA LYS A 8 -22.36 -2.80 -3.05
C LYS A 8 -22.08 -1.34 -2.66
N GLU A 9 -22.37 -0.96 -1.42
CA GLU A 9 -22.16 0.40 -0.93
C GLU A 9 -20.68 0.72 -0.74
N LYS A 10 -19.88 -0.28 -0.31
CA LYS A 10 -18.45 -0.09 -0.04
C LYS A 10 -17.60 -0.19 -1.31
N GLU A 11 -17.86 -1.19 -2.15
CA GLU A 11 -17.05 -1.52 -3.32
C GLU A 11 -17.95 -1.84 -4.54
N PRO A 12 -18.68 -0.84 -5.07
CA PRO A 12 -19.67 -1.06 -6.14
C PRO A 12 -19.08 -1.69 -7.39
N GLN A 13 -17.87 -1.31 -7.80
CA GLN A 13 -17.23 -1.85 -9.01
C GLN A 13 -16.90 -3.34 -8.87
N ILE A 14 -16.40 -3.77 -7.71
CA ILE A 14 -16.10 -5.19 -7.46
C ILE A 14 -17.42 -5.97 -7.38
N TRP A 15 -18.42 -5.42 -6.68
CA TRP A 15 -19.74 -6.03 -6.56
C TRP A 15 -20.38 -6.29 -7.93
N ASP A 16 -20.42 -5.28 -8.79
CA ASP A 16 -21.04 -5.36 -10.11
C ASP A 16 -20.25 -6.24 -11.10
N ALA A 17 -18.93 -6.45 -10.84
CA ALA A 17 -18.09 -7.36 -11.61
C ALA A 17 -18.30 -8.84 -11.25
N ILE A 18 -18.98 -9.15 -10.10
CA ILE A 18 -19.28 -10.53 -9.71
C ILE A 18 -20.54 -10.98 -10.41
N LYS A 19 -20.37 -11.59 -11.57
CA LYS A 19 -21.43 -12.13 -12.42
C LYS A 19 -20.93 -13.38 -13.13
N PHE A 20 -21.77 -14.01 -13.96
CA PHE A 20 -21.39 -15.20 -14.71
C PHE A 20 -20.05 -15.01 -15.44
N GLY A 21 -19.14 -15.95 -15.26
CA GLY A 21 -17.76 -15.88 -15.75
C GLY A 21 -16.74 -15.38 -14.73
N SER A 22 -17.15 -14.92 -13.55
CA SER A 22 -16.24 -14.64 -12.43
C SER A 22 -15.94 -15.92 -11.65
N ILE A 23 -14.73 -15.98 -11.07
CA ILE A 23 -14.29 -17.09 -10.21
C ILE A 23 -14.18 -16.56 -8.78
N LEU A 24 -14.82 -17.23 -7.86
CA LEU A 24 -14.78 -16.96 -6.44
C LEU A 24 -13.98 -18.06 -5.72
N GLU A 25 -13.08 -17.65 -4.83
CA GLU A 25 -12.24 -18.56 -4.05
C GLU A 25 -12.53 -18.43 -2.56
N ASN A 26 -12.53 -19.59 -1.87
CA ASN A 26 -12.69 -19.69 -0.42
C ASN A 26 -14.02 -19.12 0.14
N ILE A 27 -15.04 -19.02 -0.69
CA ILE A 27 -16.36 -18.52 -0.29
C ILE A 27 -17.27 -19.68 0.15
N ASN A 28 -18.29 -19.35 0.90
CA ASN A 28 -19.44 -20.18 1.17
C ASN A 28 -20.72 -19.56 0.60
N PHE A 29 -21.78 -20.35 0.57
CA PHE A 29 -23.13 -19.91 0.20
C PHE A 29 -24.01 -19.82 1.43
N ILE A 30 -24.95 -18.90 1.42
CA ILE A 30 -26.03 -18.89 2.41
C ILE A 30 -26.75 -20.23 2.33
N GLU A 31 -26.96 -20.85 3.48
CA GLU A 31 -27.52 -22.20 3.59
C GLU A 31 -28.81 -22.36 2.75
N ASN A 32 -28.91 -23.46 2.00
CA ASN A 32 -29.98 -23.79 1.07
C ASN A 32 -30.24 -22.76 -0.05
N THR A 33 -29.25 -21.95 -0.39
CA THR A 33 -29.33 -20.98 -1.51
C THR A 33 -28.11 -21.07 -2.43
N SER A 34 -28.17 -20.42 -3.60
CA SER A 34 -27.00 -20.14 -4.49
C SER A 34 -26.44 -18.73 -4.28
N THR A 35 -26.82 -18.05 -3.19
CA THR A 35 -26.32 -16.71 -2.87
C THR A 35 -25.03 -16.81 -2.08
N VAL A 36 -24.00 -16.08 -2.51
CA VAL A 36 -22.70 -16.05 -1.83
C VAL A 36 -22.82 -15.33 -0.49
N ASP A 37 -22.27 -15.94 0.56
CA ASP A 37 -22.09 -15.30 1.86
C ASP A 37 -20.69 -14.69 1.95
N PHE A 38 -20.58 -13.38 1.72
CA PHE A 38 -19.33 -12.65 1.83
C PHE A 38 -18.91 -12.39 3.29
N SER A 39 -19.76 -12.64 4.26
CA SER A 39 -19.44 -12.48 5.68
C SER A 39 -18.87 -13.74 6.33
N ASP A 40 -19.05 -14.88 5.71
CA ASP A 40 -18.59 -16.17 6.23
C ASP A 40 -17.06 -16.28 6.17
N LYS A 41 -16.44 -16.46 7.34
CA LYS A 41 -15.00 -16.60 7.56
C LYS A 41 -14.60 -18.03 7.96
N SER A 42 -15.52 -18.99 7.90
CA SER A 42 -15.30 -20.33 8.40
C SER A 42 -14.19 -21.09 7.69
N LYS A 43 -13.95 -20.84 6.40
CA LYS A 43 -12.82 -21.40 5.66
C LYS A 43 -11.56 -20.58 5.87
N THR A 44 -11.63 -19.28 5.64
CA THR A 44 -10.55 -18.30 5.81
C THR A 44 -11.09 -16.89 5.54
N GLU A 45 -10.46 -15.88 6.12
CA GLU A 45 -10.72 -14.46 5.78
C GLU A 45 -10.15 -14.06 4.41
N ASN A 46 -9.30 -14.89 3.81
CA ASN A 46 -8.68 -14.63 2.50
C ASN A 46 -9.59 -15.08 1.36
N THR A 47 -10.78 -14.50 1.30
CA THR A 47 -11.72 -14.71 0.20
C THR A 47 -11.36 -13.82 -0.98
N ARG A 48 -11.45 -14.34 -2.19
CA ARG A 48 -11.03 -13.64 -3.41
C ARG A 48 -12.04 -13.80 -4.54
N VAL A 49 -12.04 -12.80 -5.43
CA VAL A 49 -12.72 -12.87 -6.71
C VAL A 49 -11.76 -12.53 -7.85
N SER A 50 -11.83 -13.30 -8.92
CA SER A 50 -11.23 -13.03 -10.22
C SER A 50 -12.34 -12.86 -11.26
N TYR A 51 -12.25 -11.84 -12.07
CA TYR A 51 -13.22 -11.52 -13.14
C TYR A 51 -12.50 -11.02 -14.39
N PRO A 52 -13.09 -11.19 -15.57
CA PRO A 52 -12.57 -10.61 -16.81
C PRO A 52 -12.45 -9.09 -16.70
N ILE A 53 -11.38 -8.54 -17.26
CA ILE A 53 -11.09 -7.10 -17.12
C ILE A 53 -12.21 -6.21 -17.68
N ASN A 54 -12.91 -6.68 -18.71
CA ASN A 54 -14.03 -5.96 -19.32
C ASN A 54 -15.32 -5.91 -18.46
N TYR A 55 -15.28 -6.51 -17.23
CA TYR A 55 -16.36 -6.38 -16.25
C TYR A 55 -16.22 -5.12 -15.40
N ILE A 56 -15.07 -4.46 -15.47
CA ILE A 56 -14.79 -3.18 -14.80
C ILE A 56 -14.91 -2.06 -15.83
N ASP A 57 -15.57 -0.98 -15.44
CA ASP A 57 -15.62 0.25 -16.23
C ASP A 57 -14.25 0.94 -16.26
N ASN A 58 -14.07 1.84 -17.22
CA ASN A 58 -12.86 2.68 -17.36
C ASN A 58 -11.56 1.90 -17.62
N ILE A 59 -11.62 0.76 -18.24
CA ILE A 59 -10.40 0.08 -18.72
C ILE A 59 -9.80 0.85 -19.91
N ALA A 60 -8.47 0.81 -20.03
CA ALA A 60 -7.80 1.39 -21.17
C ALA A 60 -8.15 0.62 -22.45
N GLU A 61 -8.37 1.33 -23.54
CA GLU A 61 -8.67 0.73 -24.85
C GLU A 61 -7.56 -0.25 -25.25
N GLY A 62 -7.93 -1.44 -25.66
CA GLY A 62 -7.01 -2.53 -26.00
C GLY A 62 -6.19 -3.06 -24.83
N SER A 63 -6.51 -2.69 -23.57
CA SER A 63 -5.80 -3.10 -22.36
C SER A 63 -4.29 -2.84 -22.42
N LYS A 64 -3.88 -1.74 -23.05
CA LYS A 64 -2.48 -1.32 -23.21
C LYS A 64 -2.24 0.01 -22.49
N GLY A 65 -1.03 0.17 -21.96
CA GLY A 65 -0.52 1.41 -21.40
C GLY A 65 0.84 1.78 -21.97
N THR A 66 1.25 3.02 -21.72
CA THR A 66 2.62 3.51 -21.96
C THR A 66 3.47 3.32 -20.71
N ASN A 67 4.73 3.77 -20.73
CA ASN A 67 5.55 3.82 -19.53
C ASN A 67 4.87 4.66 -18.45
N PRO A 68 4.85 4.20 -17.17
CA PRO A 68 4.24 4.96 -16.10
C PRO A 68 5.03 6.26 -15.84
N LYS A 69 4.33 7.32 -15.47
CA LYS A 69 4.94 8.56 -14.96
C LYS A 69 5.16 8.52 -13.45
N ASN A 70 4.38 7.73 -12.75
CA ASN A 70 4.45 7.56 -11.31
C ASN A 70 4.44 6.08 -10.93
N ILE A 71 5.30 5.70 -9.99
CA ILE A 71 5.32 4.38 -9.34
C ILE A 71 5.05 4.57 -7.85
N PHE A 72 4.14 3.78 -7.29
CA PHE A 72 3.81 3.80 -5.87
C PHE A 72 4.24 2.48 -5.23
N PHE A 73 5.21 2.56 -4.31
CA PHE A 73 5.52 1.44 -3.41
C PHE A 73 4.58 1.51 -2.22
N LEU A 74 3.81 0.45 -2.02
CA LEU A 74 2.88 0.35 -0.91
C LEU A 74 3.53 -0.40 0.25
N THR A 75 3.54 0.21 1.41
CA THR A 75 3.94 -0.43 2.67
C THR A 75 2.83 -0.31 3.70
N ALA A 76 2.90 -1.14 4.73
CA ALA A 76 2.05 -1.05 5.91
C ALA A 76 2.96 -1.11 7.14
N ASP A 77 3.36 0.06 7.64
CA ASP A 77 4.18 0.15 8.84
C ASP A 77 3.34 -0.05 10.10
N ALA A 78 3.58 -1.16 10.80
CA ALA A 78 2.90 -1.47 12.06
C ALA A 78 3.50 -0.74 13.28
N PHE A 79 4.66 -0.12 13.13
CA PHE A 79 5.28 0.66 14.20
C PHE A 79 4.78 2.10 14.28
N GLY A 80 4.14 2.60 13.21
CA GLY A 80 3.56 3.94 13.16
C GLY A 80 4.59 5.07 13.06
N VAL A 81 5.74 4.79 12.46
CA VAL A 81 6.87 5.73 12.38
C VAL A 81 7.21 6.18 10.96
N LEU A 82 6.80 5.43 9.93
CA LEU A 82 7.03 5.85 8.55
C LEU A 82 6.07 6.97 8.12
N PRO A 83 6.57 7.93 7.33
CA PRO A 83 5.72 8.95 6.72
C PRO A 83 4.60 8.33 5.87
N PRO A 84 3.41 8.96 5.83
CA PRO A 84 2.28 8.44 5.05
C PRO A 84 2.53 8.50 3.54
N ILE A 85 3.32 9.46 3.07
CA ILE A 85 3.82 9.58 1.71
C ILE A 85 5.22 10.17 1.71
N SER A 86 6.09 9.66 0.86
CA SER A 86 7.42 10.21 0.63
C SER A 86 7.78 10.15 -0.84
N LYS A 87 8.46 11.19 -1.35
CA LYS A 87 9.06 11.18 -2.68
C LYS A 87 10.42 10.49 -2.57
N LEU A 88 10.70 9.55 -3.47
CA LEU A 88 11.95 8.79 -3.45
C LEU A 88 12.86 9.23 -4.59
N ASN A 89 14.13 9.50 -4.27
CA ASN A 89 15.17 9.58 -5.28
C ASN A 89 15.54 8.16 -5.78
N LYS A 90 16.39 8.08 -6.82
CA LYS A 90 16.77 6.81 -7.44
C LYS A 90 17.35 5.80 -6.42
N GLY A 91 18.28 6.25 -5.57
CA GLY A 91 18.91 5.38 -4.57
C GLY A 91 17.91 4.86 -3.53
N GLN A 92 17.05 5.76 -3.03
CA GLN A 92 15.98 5.40 -2.09
C GLN A 92 14.96 4.44 -2.73
N ALA A 93 14.57 4.68 -3.98
CA ALA A 93 13.67 3.78 -4.69
C ALA A 93 14.25 2.37 -4.84
N MET A 94 15.52 2.26 -5.24
CA MET A 94 16.22 0.97 -5.34
C MET A 94 16.32 0.28 -3.97
N PHE A 95 16.64 1.02 -2.90
CA PHE A 95 16.72 0.49 -1.54
C PHE A 95 15.37 -0.05 -1.05
N HIS A 96 14.32 0.77 -1.13
CA HIS A 96 12.97 0.34 -0.71
C HIS A 96 12.42 -0.79 -1.57
N PHE A 97 12.79 -0.84 -2.84
CA PHE A 97 12.44 -1.95 -3.72
C PHE A 97 13.12 -3.25 -3.29
N ILE A 98 14.43 -3.23 -3.00
CA ILE A 98 15.15 -4.42 -2.53
C ILE A 98 14.64 -4.86 -1.16
N SER A 99 14.43 -3.93 -0.22
CA SER A 99 13.96 -4.28 1.13
C SER A 99 12.54 -4.84 1.09
N GLY A 100 11.66 -4.28 0.26
CA GLY A 100 10.27 -4.67 0.16
C GLY A 100 9.56 -4.68 1.52
N TYR A 101 9.89 -3.70 2.38
CA TYR A 101 9.35 -3.60 3.73
C TYR A 101 7.85 -3.40 3.74
N THR A 102 7.16 -4.22 4.52
CA THR A 102 5.73 -4.09 4.80
C THR A 102 5.39 -4.85 6.09
N ALA A 103 4.13 -4.87 6.50
CA ALA A 103 3.62 -5.80 7.48
C ALA A 103 2.55 -6.71 6.86
N LYS A 104 2.63 -8.00 7.16
CA LYS A 104 1.51 -8.91 6.98
C LYS A 104 0.43 -8.53 7.99
N VAL A 105 -0.78 -8.33 7.53
CA VAL A 105 -1.91 -7.93 8.37
C VAL A 105 -2.96 -9.04 8.42
N ALA A 106 -3.81 -9.03 9.42
CA ALA A 106 -4.88 -10.00 9.58
C ALA A 106 -5.68 -10.20 8.28
N GLY A 107 -6.03 -11.45 7.98
CA GLY A 107 -6.79 -11.83 6.78
C GLY A 107 -5.98 -11.79 5.47
N THR A 108 -4.64 -11.70 5.52
CA THR A 108 -3.77 -11.84 4.33
C THR A 108 -3.21 -13.25 4.18
N GLU A 109 -2.89 -13.89 5.30
CA GLU A 109 -2.42 -15.28 5.36
C GLU A 109 -3.09 -15.99 6.53
N ALA A 110 -3.23 -17.33 6.43
CA ALA A 110 -3.76 -18.12 7.51
C ALA A 110 -2.88 -18.03 8.77
N GLY A 111 -3.51 -17.82 9.92
CA GLY A 111 -2.83 -17.72 11.22
C GLY A 111 -2.24 -16.36 11.55
N ILE A 112 -2.32 -15.36 10.67
CA ILE A 112 -1.92 -13.98 10.95
C ILE A 112 -3.10 -13.23 11.57
N THR A 113 -3.00 -13.00 12.88
CA THR A 113 -4.02 -12.26 13.67
C THR A 113 -3.59 -10.84 14.02
N GLU A 114 -2.27 -10.59 14.07
CA GLU A 114 -1.66 -9.30 14.35
C GLU A 114 -0.66 -8.92 13.26
N PRO A 115 -0.33 -7.65 13.05
CA PRO A 115 0.65 -7.24 12.06
C PRO A 115 2.03 -7.80 12.40
N VAL A 116 2.63 -8.47 11.42
CA VAL A 116 4.00 -9.01 11.50
C VAL A 116 4.87 -8.34 10.45
N THR A 117 5.99 -7.76 10.88
CA THR A 117 7.00 -7.19 9.97
C THR A 117 7.42 -8.22 8.93
N ALA A 118 7.45 -7.80 7.68
CA ALA A 118 7.85 -8.64 6.56
C ALA A 118 8.75 -7.86 5.59
N PHE A 119 9.77 -8.55 5.10
CA PHE A 119 10.63 -8.06 4.03
C PHE A 119 10.49 -9.02 2.85
N SER A 120 10.04 -8.52 1.71
CA SER A 120 9.88 -9.31 0.50
C SER A 120 10.61 -8.61 -0.64
N ALA A 121 11.81 -9.07 -0.96
CA ALA A 121 12.64 -8.45 -1.97
C ALA A 121 11.85 -8.17 -3.25
N CYS A 122 11.94 -6.93 -3.73
CA CYS A 122 11.22 -6.39 -4.88
C CYS A 122 9.68 -6.56 -4.79
N PHE A 123 9.14 -6.65 -3.55
CA PHE A 123 7.72 -6.95 -3.28
C PHE A 123 7.22 -8.27 -3.89
N GLY A 124 8.13 -9.18 -4.25
CA GLY A 124 7.79 -10.40 -4.98
C GLY A 124 8.84 -11.50 -4.85
N ALA A 125 9.53 -11.62 -3.70
CA ALA A 125 10.62 -12.56 -3.49
C ALA A 125 10.36 -13.98 -4.04
N PRO A 126 9.17 -14.62 -3.84
CA PRO A 126 8.90 -15.95 -4.36
C PRO A 126 8.90 -16.07 -5.89
N PHE A 127 8.83 -14.95 -6.59
CA PHE A 127 8.70 -14.90 -8.06
C PHE A 127 9.98 -14.45 -8.78
N LEU A 128 11.07 -14.21 -8.04
CA LEU A 128 12.32 -13.68 -8.60
C LEU A 128 13.26 -14.81 -9.01
N PRO A 129 13.49 -15.06 -10.32
CA PRO A 129 14.49 -16.02 -10.78
C PRO A 129 15.92 -15.50 -10.73
N LEU A 130 16.14 -14.18 -10.61
CA LEU A 130 17.45 -13.56 -10.53
C LEU A 130 17.65 -12.92 -9.14
N HIS A 131 18.89 -12.52 -8.85
CA HIS A 131 19.20 -11.80 -7.61
C HIS A 131 18.45 -10.46 -7.53
N PRO A 132 17.89 -10.06 -6.37
CA PRO A 132 17.11 -8.84 -6.22
C PRO A 132 17.79 -7.56 -6.71
N THR A 133 19.12 -7.46 -6.55
CA THR A 133 19.89 -6.30 -7.02
C THR A 133 19.76 -6.08 -8.53
N LYS A 134 19.64 -7.18 -9.31
CA LYS A 134 19.46 -7.07 -10.75
C LYS A 134 18.16 -6.35 -11.13
N TYR A 135 17.08 -6.65 -10.41
CA TYR A 135 15.80 -5.97 -10.62
C TYR A 135 15.84 -4.52 -10.16
N ALA A 136 16.55 -4.22 -9.06
CA ALA A 136 16.72 -2.85 -8.59
C ALA A 136 17.54 -1.98 -9.57
N GLU A 137 18.60 -2.55 -10.16
CA GLU A 137 19.37 -1.89 -11.23
C GLU A 137 18.47 -1.55 -12.42
N MET A 138 17.71 -2.54 -12.91
CA MET A 138 16.76 -2.36 -14.02
C MET A 138 15.70 -1.29 -13.69
N LEU A 139 15.17 -1.28 -12.45
CA LEU A 139 14.25 -0.25 -12.01
C LEU A 139 14.91 1.14 -12.09
N GLY A 140 16.12 1.28 -11.52
CA GLY A 140 16.84 2.54 -11.51
C GLY A 140 17.18 3.06 -12.91
N GLU A 141 17.50 2.17 -13.86
CA GLU A 141 17.68 2.51 -15.27
C GLU A 141 16.38 3.03 -15.88
N LYS A 142 15.26 2.28 -15.72
CA LYS A 142 13.96 2.66 -16.28
C LYS A 142 13.41 3.96 -15.68
N MET A 143 13.64 4.21 -14.40
CA MET A 143 13.28 5.48 -13.76
C MET A 143 14.00 6.66 -14.45
N THR A 144 15.30 6.51 -14.73
CA THR A 144 16.11 7.56 -15.36
C THR A 144 15.72 7.77 -16.82
N GLU A 145 15.59 6.69 -17.60
CA GLU A 145 15.23 6.72 -19.02
C GLU A 145 13.87 7.37 -19.28
N ASN A 146 12.92 7.17 -18.39
CA ASN A 146 11.52 7.59 -18.57
C ASN A 146 11.09 8.75 -17.66
N ASN A 147 12.01 9.30 -16.87
CA ASN A 147 11.74 10.38 -15.91
C ASN A 147 10.56 10.08 -15.00
N VAL A 148 10.61 8.91 -14.33
CA VAL A 148 9.52 8.38 -13.50
C VAL A 148 9.64 8.89 -12.07
N ASN A 149 8.57 9.45 -11.51
CA ASN A 149 8.46 9.73 -10.08
C ASN A 149 8.19 8.45 -9.31
N VAL A 150 8.87 8.24 -8.20
CA VAL A 150 8.61 7.11 -7.31
C VAL A 150 8.22 7.62 -5.93
N TRP A 151 7.17 7.03 -5.39
CA TRP A 151 6.56 7.39 -4.13
C TRP A 151 6.51 6.18 -3.20
N LEU A 152 6.83 6.37 -1.93
CA LEU A 152 6.53 5.40 -0.87
C LEU A 152 5.24 5.81 -0.19
N ILE A 153 4.24 4.94 -0.18
CA ILE A 153 2.95 5.16 0.46
C ILE A 153 2.81 4.21 1.65
N ASN A 154 2.74 4.77 2.84
CA ASN A 154 2.48 4.01 4.05
C ASN A 154 0.98 3.94 4.35
N THR A 155 0.42 2.74 4.26
CA THR A 155 -0.98 2.45 4.59
C THR A 155 -1.14 1.86 6.00
N GLY A 156 -0.08 1.86 6.80
CA GLY A 156 -0.01 1.28 8.15
C GLY A 156 -0.61 2.17 9.23
N TRP A 157 0.11 2.34 10.33
CA TRP A 157 -0.35 3.05 11.52
C TRP A 157 0.23 4.45 11.62
N THR A 158 -0.43 5.30 12.40
CA THR A 158 -0.03 6.67 12.76
C THR A 158 -0.47 6.96 14.19
N GLY A 159 0.23 7.87 14.88
CA GLY A 159 -0.06 8.21 16.27
C GLY A 159 0.32 7.14 17.30
N GLY A 160 1.09 6.14 16.90
CA GLY A 160 1.51 5.00 17.69
C GLY A 160 1.62 3.74 16.88
N ALA A 161 2.22 2.69 17.46
CA ALA A 161 2.27 1.36 16.87
C ALA A 161 0.88 0.69 16.89
N TYR A 162 0.78 -0.47 16.22
CA TYR A 162 -0.38 -1.34 16.34
C TYR A 162 -0.77 -1.54 17.81
N GLY A 163 -2.07 -1.47 18.09
CA GLY A 163 -2.63 -1.57 19.45
C GLY A 163 -2.63 -0.24 20.24
N VAL A 164 -1.92 0.79 19.77
CA VAL A 164 -1.89 2.14 20.39
C VAL A 164 -2.37 3.20 19.39
N GLY A 165 -1.74 3.25 18.22
CA GLY A 165 -2.09 4.17 17.14
C GLY A 165 -3.30 3.72 16.32
N ASN A 166 -3.63 4.51 15.31
CA ASN A 166 -4.74 4.24 14.40
C ASN A 166 -4.23 3.87 13.01
N ARG A 167 -4.96 3.02 12.30
CA ARG A 167 -4.68 2.74 10.89
C ARG A 167 -4.86 4.01 10.06
N MET A 168 -3.92 4.27 9.13
CA MET A 168 -4.03 5.38 8.18
C MET A 168 -5.38 5.36 7.46
N SER A 169 -6.07 6.49 7.47
CA SER A 169 -7.37 6.61 6.80
C SER A 169 -7.24 6.41 5.29
N LEU A 170 -8.08 5.55 4.72
CA LEU A 170 -8.14 5.33 3.28
C LEU A 170 -8.46 6.64 2.52
N LYS A 171 -9.23 7.55 3.12
CA LYS A 171 -9.51 8.88 2.58
C LYS A 171 -8.21 9.67 2.39
N HIS A 172 -7.33 9.70 3.38
CA HIS A 172 -6.04 10.41 3.30
C HIS A 172 -5.09 9.73 2.32
N THR A 173 -5.01 8.39 2.32
CA THR A 173 -4.20 7.64 1.36
C THR A 173 -4.62 7.95 -0.08
N ARG A 174 -5.91 7.94 -0.37
CA ARG A 174 -6.45 8.29 -1.70
C ARG A 174 -6.15 9.73 -2.07
N ALA A 175 -6.28 10.67 -1.14
CA ALA A 175 -5.96 12.09 -1.37
C ALA A 175 -4.48 12.28 -1.74
N MET A 176 -3.56 11.63 -1.02
CA MET A 176 -2.12 11.69 -1.32
C MET A 176 -1.77 11.11 -2.69
N ILE A 177 -2.34 9.97 -3.05
CA ILE A 177 -2.15 9.37 -4.38
C ILE A 177 -2.70 10.29 -5.47
N THR A 178 -3.89 10.85 -5.29
CA THR A 178 -4.50 11.78 -6.24
C THR A 178 -3.63 13.03 -6.43
N ALA A 179 -3.13 13.62 -5.34
CA ALA A 179 -2.26 14.79 -5.40
C ALA A 179 -0.94 14.48 -6.16
N ALA A 180 -0.35 13.30 -5.93
CA ALA A 180 0.85 12.87 -6.67
C ALA A 180 0.55 12.66 -8.17
N LEU A 181 -0.58 12.03 -8.51
CA LEU A 181 -0.98 11.82 -9.91
C LEU A 181 -1.28 13.12 -10.66
N ASN A 182 -1.85 14.10 -9.97
CA ASN A 182 -2.16 15.43 -10.53
C ASN A 182 -0.93 16.36 -10.60
N GLY A 183 0.24 15.93 -10.08
CA GLY A 183 1.45 16.77 -10.02
C GLY A 183 1.40 17.86 -8.94
N GLU A 184 0.39 17.85 -8.06
CA GLU A 184 0.20 18.86 -7.00
C GLU A 184 1.31 18.80 -5.93
N LEU A 185 2.06 17.69 -5.88
CA LEU A 185 3.20 17.51 -4.99
C LEU A 185 4.55 17.87 -5.63
N GLU A 186 4.60 18.33 -6.89
CA GLU A 186 5.87 18.63 -7.57
C GLU A 186 6.46 19.98 -7.17
N THR A 187 5.64 20.94 -6.80
CA THR A 187 6.02 22.34 -6.54
C THR A 187 6.00 22.72 -5.07
N ILE A 188 5.76 21.79 -4.18
CA ILE A 188 5.70 22.05 -2.73
C ILE A 188 7.06 21.87 -2.05
N GLU A 189 7.16 22.37 -0.83
CA GLU A 189 8.33 22.17 0.03
C GLU A 189 8.34 20.76 0.61
N TYR A 190 9.52 20.15 0.68
CA TYR A 190 9.76 18.86 1.32
C TYR A 190 10.63 19.01 2.56
N LYS A 191 10.36 18.17 3.56
CA LYS A 191 11.21 18.01 4.75
C LYS A 191 11.77 16.61 4.78
N THR A 192 13.08 16.49 4.89
CA THR A 192 13.71 15.17 4.99
C THR A 192 13.54 14.61 6.40
N HIS A 193 13.08 13.37 6.48
CA HIS A 193 12.92 12.64 7.73
C HIS A 193 14.28 12.34 8.37
N GLU A 194 14.46 12.69 9.65
CA GLU A 194 15.77 12.64 10.34
C GLU A 194 16.37 11.22 10.42
N VAL A 195 15.54 10.18 10.57
CA VAL A 195 16.00 8.79 10.73
C VAL A 195 16.07 8.05 9.38
N PHE A 196 15.02 8.17 8.56
CA PHE A 196 14.90 7.37 7.33
C PHE A 196 15.41 8.11 6.07
N GLY A 197 15.74 9.39 6.19
CA GLY A 197 16.18 10.20 5.05
C GLY A 197 15.10 10.41 3.97
N LEU A 198 13.84 10.12 4.25
CA LEU A 198 12.74 10.20 3.30
C LEU A 198 12.21 11.62 3.15
N ASP A 199 11.95 12.06 1.91
CA ASP A 199 11.42 13.39 1.63
C ASP A 199 9.90 13.42 1.79
N MET A 200 9.45 14.06 2.87
CA MET A 200 8.05 14.21 3.25
C MET A 200 7.49 15.53 2.71
N PRO A 201 6.35 15.54 2.03
CA PRO A 201 5.70 16.78 1.63
C PRO A 201 5.25 17.59 2.87
N SER A 202 5.51 18.90 2.88
CA SER A 202 5.06 19.78 3.97
C SER A 202 3.56 20.00 3.99
N THR A 203 2.92 19.90 2.82
CA THR A 203 1.47 20.02 2.63
C THR A 203 0.97 19.01 1.60
N CYS A 204 -0.31 18.63 1.70
CA CYS A 204 -0.98 17.82 0.70
C CYS A 204 -2.48 18.20 0.69
N PRO A 205 -3.10 18.42 -0.47
CA PRO A 205 -4.51 18.71 -0.57
C PRO A 205 -5.38 17.65 0.11
N ASN A 206 -6.35 18.10 0.91
CA ASN A 206 -7.29 17.24 1.66
C ASN A 206 -6.65 16.29 2.68
N VAL A 207 -5.41 16.55 3.10
CA VAL A 207 -4.71 15.83 4.16
C VAL A 207 -4.25 16.82 5.22
N PRO A 208 -4.59 16.60 6.51
CA PRO A 208 -4.07 17.43 7.59
C PRO A 208 -2.53 17.39 7.64
N SER A 209 -1.89 18.54 7.76
CA SER A 209 -0.43 18.64 7.68
C SER A 209 0.30 17.95 8.84
N GLU A 210 -0.34 17.83 10.00
CA GLU A 210 0.21 17.09 11.13
C GLU A 210 0.43 15.60 10.84
N ILE A 211 -0.41 15.00 9.96
CA ILE A 211 -0.30 13.58 9.58
C ILE A 211 0.93 13.35 8.68
N LEU A 212 1.31 14.35 7.87
CA LEU A 212 2.43 14.23 6.93
C LEU A 212 3.79 14.06 7.61
N SER A 213 3.91 14.50 8.87
CA SER A 213 5.08 14.27 9.71
C SER A 213 4.69 13.31 10.85
N PRO A 214 5.00 12.01 10.79
CA PRO A 214 4.48 11.03 11.73
C PRO A 214 4.86 11.33 13.18
N LYS A 215 6.02 11.93 13.45
CA LYS A 215 6.42 12.36 14.79
C LYS A 215 5.40 13.32 15.42
N ASN A 216 4.72 14.15 14.62
CA ASN A 216 3.72 15.09 15.13
C ASN A 216 2.47 14.40 15.68
N THR A 217 2.16 13.21 15.21
CA THR A 217 0.96 12.45 15.59
C THR A 217 1.13 11.66 16.90
N TRP A 218 2.38 11.50 17.39
CA TRP A 218 2.64 10.79 18.64
C TRP A 218 2.55 11.74 19.84
N ASP A 219 2.01 11.28 20.97
CA ASP A 219 2.00 12.03 22.22
C ASP A 219 3.43 12.13 22.80
N ASP A 220 4.13 10.99 22.87
CA ASP A 220 5.52 10.92 23.31
C ASP A 220 6.49 10.90 22.11
N LYS A 221 7.12 12.06 21.86
CA LYS A 221 8.11 12.23 20.78
C LYS A 221 9.38 11.40 20.99
N SER A 222 9.77 11.16 22.25
CA SER A 222 10.95 10.33 22.58
C SER A 222 10.67 8.85 22.30
N ALA A 223 9.46 8.39 22.60
CA ALA A 223 9.03 7.03 22.24
C ALA A 223 8.98 6.85 20.72
N TYR A 224 8.52 7.87 19.98
CA TYR A 224 8.60 7.89 18.52
C TYR A 224 10.04 7.68 18.02
N ASP A 225 10.98 8.51 18.50
CA ASP A 225 12.37 8.46 18.07
C ASP A 225 12.98 7.06 18.30
N LYS A 226 12.80 6.51 19.50
CA LYS A 226 13.25 5.15 19.84
C LYS A 226 12.68 4.09 18.88
N LYS A 227 11.38 4.21 18.55
CA LYS A 227 10.73 3.25 17.67
C LYS A 227 11.17 3.42 16.22
N ALA A 228 11.44 4.65 15.76
CA ALA A 228 11.97 4.92 14.44
C ALA A 228 13.39 4.38 14.26
N PHE A 229 14.27 4.59 15.25
CA PHE A 229 15.60 3.99 15.24
C PHE A 229 15.55 2.46 15.26
N HIS A 230 14.67 1.87 16.07
CA HIS A 230 14.49 0.42 16.10
C HIS A 230 14.11 -0.15 14.73
N LEU A 231 13.22 0.52 13.98
CA LEU A 231 12.90 0.08 12.61
C LEU A 231 14.07 0.26 11.66
N ALA A 232 14.84 1.34 11.80
CA ALA A 232 15.99 1.60 10.92
C ALA A 232 17.15 0.59 11.11
N GLU A 233 17.21 -0.08 12.26
CA GLU A 233 18.21 -1.11 12.59
C GLU A 233 17.85 -2.51 12.05
N GLN A 234 16.61 -2.74 11.61
CA GLN A 234 16.15 -4.01 11.03
C GLN A 234 16.53 -4.16 9.54
#